data_3198d0c02707d81b31dc96ba6229adaa
#
_entry.id   3198d0c02707d81b31dc96ba6229adaa
#
_cell.length_a   1.000
_cell.length_b   1.000
_cell.length_c   1.000
_cell.angle_alpha   90.00
_cell.angle_beta   90.00
_cell.angle_gamma   90.00
#
_symmetry.space_group_name_H-M   'P 1'
#
loop_
_entity.id
_entity.type
_entity.pdbx_description
1 polymer ?
#
loop_
_entity_poly.entity_id
_entity_poly.type
_entity_poly.pdbx_seq_one_letter_code
_entity_poly.pdbx_strand_id
1 'polypeptide(L)'
;FLFIGDGMGATHVAVTESYLSHKAGKLGGEQLQISQFPYYGTATTHSANRHITCSSAAGTAIACGEKANNGTVGINKDSVEIESVAYALKKDGYRIGIMSTVPINHATPASFYAHSFNRGNYYEISSQIPASGFDLFAGAGFLDHKDKAGDKEATDAYLEKNGYVVSYGIEEFKAESEGAEKVVFCQASNRNESADNYVSDGVEEEDATMAQMLELALDFLGDEQPFFIMGEGGAIDWAAHDNRTMSMVENVIDFDNAVKVAYKFYLEHPDET
;
A
#
# COMPACT_ATOMS: atom_id res chain seq x y z
N PHE A 1 -4.61 -7.74 -9.21
CA PHE A 1 -4.20 -6.44 -8.61
C PHE A 1 -5.38 -5.79 -7.89
N LEU A 2 -5.14 -5.23 -6.72
CA LEU A 2 -6.10 -4.40 -5.98
C LEU A 2 -5.41 -3.06 -5.66
N PHE A 3 -5.95 -1.95 -6.18
CA PHE A 3 -5.44 -0.62 -5.89
C PHE A 3 -6.39 0.14 -4.97
N ILE A 4 -5.86 0.80 -3.94
CA ILE A 4 -6.60 1.58 -2.96
C ILE A 4 -6.00 2.99 -2.89
N GLY A 5 -6.76 4.01 -3.31
CA GLY A 5 -6.41 5.40 -3.06
C GLY A 5 -7.00 5.83 -1.72
N ASP A 6 -6.19 5.94 -0.66
CA ASP A 6 -6.67 6.35 0.67
C ASP A 6 -7.17 7.80 0.63
N GLY A 7 -8.33 8.04 1.20
CA GLY A 7 -8.99 9.34 1.16
C GLY A 7 -9.36 9.86 -0.25
N MET A 8 -9.07 9.11 -1.30
CA MET A 8 -9.24 9.54 -2.69
C MET A 8 -10.70 9.53 -3.12
N GLY A 9 -11.36 10.66 -3.02
CA GLY A 9 -12.72 10.83 -3.53
C GLY A 9 -12.75 11.27 -5.00
N ALA A 10 -13.94 11.25 -5.61
CA ALA A 10 -14.15 11.69 -7.00
C ALA A 10 -13.63 13.11 -7.27
N THR A 11 -13.63 13.98 -6.27
CA THR A 11 -13.10 15.34 -6.39
C THR A 11 -11.58 15.36 -6.60
N HIS A 12 -10.84 14.47 -5.95
CA HIS A 12 -9.39 14.34 -6.13
C HIS A 12 -9.05 13.95 -7.57
N VAL A 13 -9.79 12.98 -8.11
CA VAL A 13 -9.68 12.56 -9.52
C VAL A 13 -9.98 13.74 -10.46
N ALA A 14 -11.10 14.42 -10.28
CA ALA A 14 -11.52 15.53 -11.14
C ALA A 14 -10.54 16.72 -11.11
N VAL A 15 -10.00 17.06 -9.93
CA VAL A 15 -9.00 18.13 -9.79
C VAL A 15 -7.70 17.73 -10.50
N THR A 16 -7.27 16.48 -10.36
CA THR A 16 -6.05 15.96 -11.00
C THR A 16 -6.19 15.98 -12.54
N GLU A 17 -7.31 15.51 -13.08
CA GLU A 17 -7.57 15.56 -14.53
C GLU A 17 -7.66 16.99 -15.06
N SER A 18 -8.25 17.91 -14.28
CA SER A 18 -8.27 19.33 -14.62
C SER A 18 -6.86 19.93 -14.64
N TYR A 19 -6.02 19.57 -13.69
CA TYR A 19 -4.61 19.97 -13.66
C TYR A 19 -3.84 19.44 -14.87
N LEU A 20 -4.00 18.15 -15.21
CA LEU A 20 -3.37 17.54 -16.38
C LEU A 20 -3.81 18.22 -17.68
N SER A 21 -5.11 18.52 -17.82
CA SER A 21 -5.65 19.22 -18.96
C SER A 21 -5.07 20.64 -19.07
N HIS A 22 -5.00 21.38 -17.96
CA HIS A 22 -4.38 22.71 -17.94
C HIS A 22 -2.90 22.65 -18.33
N LYS A 23 -2.15 21.69 -17.79
CA LYS A 23 -0.73 21.47 -18.11
C LYS A 23 -0.52 21.15 -19.59
N ALA A 24 -1.48 20.44 -20.22
CA ALA A 24 -1.50 20.16 -21.65
C ALA A 24 -2.00 21.35 -22.52
N GLY A 25 -2.33 22.50 -21.92
CA GLY A 25 -2.89 23.67 -22.63
C GLY A 25 -4.32 23.46 -23.11
N LYS A 26 -5.09 22.57 -22.48
CA LYS A 26 -6.47 22.23 -22.83
C LYS A 26 -7.45 22.69 -21.75
N LEU A 27 -8.72 22.84 -22.12
CA LEU A 27 -9.80 23.11 -21.16
C LEU A 27 -10.34 21.84 -20.46
N GLY A 28 -9.97 20.67 -20.97
CA GLY A 28 -10.39 19.37 -20.46
C GLY A 28 -9.96 18.26 -21.40
N GLY A 29 -10.32 17.01 -21.07
CA GLY A 29 -10.10 15.83 -21.92
C GLY A 29 -8.87 14.99 -21.60
N GLU A 30 -7.96 15.45 -20.73
CA GLU A 30 -6.95 14.59 -20.16
C GLU A 30 -7.59 13.74 -19.06
N GLN A 31 -7.35 12.44 -19.11
CA GLN A 31 -7.92 11.47 -18.17
C GLN A 31 -6.83 10.61 -17.54
N LEU A 32 -7.03 10.27 -16.28
CA LEU A 32 -6.28 9.24 -15.59
C LEU A 32 -6.63 7.85 -16.13
N GLN A 33 -5.74 6.86 -15.98
CA GLN A 33 -6.02 5.48 -16.37
C GLN A 33 -7.20 4.91 -15.57
N ILE A 34 -7.30 5.23 -14.29
CA ILE A 34 -8.41 4.79 -13.43
C ILE A 34 -9.77 5.25 -13.92
N SER A 35 -9.86 6.38 -14.63
CA SER A 35 -11.10 6.91 -15.22
C SER A 35 -11.47 6.26 -16.56
N GLN A 36 -10.57 5.47 -17.15
CA GLN A 36 -10.76 4.83 -18.45
C GLN A 36 -11.20 3.37 -18.37
N PHE A 37 -11.30 2.80 -17.16
CA PHE A 37 -11.81 1.44 -17.00
C PHE A 37 -13.28 1.35 -17.42
N PRO A 38 -13.68 0.24 -18.07
CA PRO A 38 -15.01 0.10 -18.64
C PRO A 38 -16.12 -0.11 -17.61
N TYR A 39 -15.76 -0.42 -16.37
CA TYR A 39 -16.71 -0.68 -15.29
C TYR A 39 -16.50 0.29 -14.14
N TYR A 40 -17.61 0.80 -13.62
CA TYR A 40 -17.65 1.72 -12.50
C TYR A 40 -18.71 1.28 -11.50
N GLY A 41 -18.43 1.47 -10.22
CA GLY A 41 -19.37 1.19 -9.14
C GLY A 41 -19.21 2.17 -7.99
N THR A 42 -20.15 2.16 -7.08
CA THR A 42 -20.10 2.95 -5.84
C THR A 42 -20.36 2.07 -4.63
N ALA A 43 -19.75 2.39 -3.52
CA ALA A 43 -19.93 1.70 -2.25
C ALA A 43 -20.15 2.71 -1.11
N THR A 44 -20.82 2.25 -0.05
CA THR A 44 -20.94 3.03 1.18
C THR A 44 -19.69 2.87 2.02
N THR A 45 -19.12 3.98 2.48
CA THR A 45 -17.82 3.99 3.16
C THR A 45 -17.89 4.09 4.69
N HIS A 46 -19.09 4.22 5.29
CA HIS A 46 -19.23 4.27 6.75
C HIS A 46 -18.63 3.03 7.43
N SER A 47 -18.01 3.19 8.60
CA SER A 47 -17.58 2.08 9.44
C SER A 47 -18.74 1.48 10.23
N ALA A 48 -18.50 0.43 11.02
CA ALA A 48 -19.55 -0.19 11.82
C ALA A 48 -20.08 0.73 12.92
N ASN A 49 -19.27 1.67 13.42
CA ASN A 49 -19.62 2.52 14.56
C ASN A 49 -19.55 4.04 14.29
N ARG A 50 -19.27 4.47 13.03
CA ARG A 50 -19.15 5.90 12.67
C ARG A 50 -19.65 6.14 11.24
N HIS A 51 -20.24 7.32 10.99
CA HIS A 51 -20.59 7.76 9.63
C HIS A 51 -19.35 8.01 8.76
N ILE A 52 -18.29 8.56 9.37
CA ILE A 52 -17.00 8.74 8.70
C ILE A 52 -16.10 7.61 9.17
N THR A 53 -15.64 6.80 8.22
CA THR A 53 -14.69 5.72 8.48
C THR A 53 -13.30 6.26 8.75
N CYS A 54 -12.43 5.44 9.33
CA CYS A 54 -10.98 5.63 9.27
C CYS A 54 -10.37 4.57 8.34
N SER A 55 -9.11 4.78 7.93
CA SER A 55 -8.40 3.90 6.99
C SER A 55 -8.37 2.44 7.46
N SER A 56 -8.18 2.18 8.78
CA SER A 56 -8.15 0.80 9.28
C SER A 56 -9.49 0.08 9.17
N ALA A 57 -10.60 0.76 9.48
CA ALA A 57 -11.92 0.18 9.35
C ALA A 57 -12.34 -0.01 7.88
N ALA A 58 -11.97 0.93 7.00
CA ALA A 58 -12.20 0.84 5.57
C ALA A 58 -11.31 -0.26 4.93
N GLY A 59 -10.02 -0.27 5.26
CA GLY A 59 -9.07 -1.30 4.82
C GLY A 59 -9.51 -2.70 5.25
N THR A 60 -9.93 -2.87 6.51
CA THR A 60 -10.48 -4.14 7.01
C THR A 60 -11.74 -4.55 6.23
N ALA A 61 -12.65 -3.60 5.94
CA ALA A 61 -13.85 -3.91 5.18
C ALA A 61 -13.54 -4.35 3.74
N ILE A 62 -12.54 -3.75 3.10
CA ILE A 62 -12.08 -4.14 1.76
C ILE A 62 -11.36 -5.50 1.82
N ALA A 63 -10.44 -5.67 2.77
CA ALA A 63 -9.62 -6.86 2.88
C ALA A 63 -10.38 -8.11 3.31
N CYS A 64 -11.34 -7.95 4.25
CA CYS A 64 -12.00 -9.07 4.92
C CYS A 64 -13.51 -9.19 4.60
N GLY A 65 -14.10 -8.23 3.88
CA GLY A 65 -15.52 -8.27 3.51
C GLY A 65 -16.51 -7.92 4.62
N GLU A 66 -16.03 -7.53 5.81
CA GLU A 66 -16.85 -7.18 6.97
C GLU A 66 -16.56 -5.78 7.49
N LYS A 67 -17.62 -5.05 7.92
CA LYS A 67 -17.47 -3.74 8.55
C LYS A 67 -16.80 -3.87 9.92
N ALA A 68 -15.77 -3.04 10.12
CA ALA A 68 -15.02 -2.92 11.36
C ALA A 68 -15.33 -1.62 12.11
N ASN A 69 -14.98 -1.54 13.38
CA ASN A 69 -15.02 -0.32 14.16
C ASN A 69 -13.83 0.59 13.82
N ASN A 70 -14.04 1.90 13.88
CA ASN A 70 -12.93 2.83 13.70
C ASN A 70 -11.79 2.53 14.70
N GLY A 71 -10.56 2.50 14.20
CA GLY A 71 -9.36 2.28 14.99
C GLY A 71 -8.92 0.82 15.10
N THR A 72 -9.73 -0.17 14.71
CA THR A 72 -9.34 -1.58 14.70
C THR A 72 -8.77 -2.00 13.34
N VAL A 73 -7.89 -2.99 13.30
CA VAL A 73 -7.23 -3.56 12.13
C VAL A 73 -7.52 -5.05 12.11
N GLY A 74 -8.08 -5.59 11.01
CA GLY A 74 -8.35 -7.03 10.87
C GLY A 74 -9.32 -7.61 11.92
N ILE A 75 -10.11 -6.75 12.57
CA ILE A 75 -11.05 -7.11 13.64
C ILE A 75 -12.44 -6.56 13.29
N ASN A 76 -13.45 -7.41 13.28
CA ASN A 76 -14.80 -7.00 12.95
C ASN A 76 -15.50 -6.23 14.10
N LYS A 77 -16.75 -5.81 13.86
CA LYS A 77 -17.57 -5.06 14.83
C LYS A 77 -17.81 -5.81 16.14
N ASP A 78 -17.74 -7.13 16.12
CA ASP A 78 -18.00 -8.02 17.27
C ASP A 78 -16.72 -8.40 18.02
N SER A 79 -15.59 -7.71 17.72
CA SER A 79 -14.27 -7.92 18.32
C SER A 79 -13.65 -9.29 17.99
N VAL A 80 -13.99 -9.84 16.83
CA VAL A 80 -13.43 -11.10 16.32
C VAL A 80 -12.38 -10.78 15.26
N GLU A 81 -11.23 -11.44 15.33
CA GLU A 81 -10.21 -11.41 14.27
C GLU A 81 -10.77 -12.08 13.01
N ILE A 82 -10.56 -11.43 11.87
CA ILE A 82 -11.06 -11.90 10.58
C ILE A 82 -9.94 -11.90 9.55
N GLU A 83 -9.77 -13.02 8.84
CA GLU A 83 -8.74 -13.15 7.81
C GLU A 83 -9.07 -12.34 6.57
N SER A 84 -8.06 -11.75 5.97
CA SER A 84 -8.19 -11.03 4.71
C SER A 84 -8.21 -11.98 3.50
N VAL A 85 -8.63 -11.47 2.36
CA VAL A 85 -8.53 -12.15 1.06
C VAL A 85 -7.10 -12.57 0.74
N ALA A 86 -6.08 -11.82 1.19
CA ALA A 86 -4.68 -12.17 0.97
C ALA A 86 -4.29 -13.49 1.64
N TYR A 87 -4.79 -13.78 2.84
CA TYR A 87 -4.60 -15.07 3.49
C TYR A 87 -5.30 -16.22 2.75
N ALA A 88 -6.50 -15.99 2.22
CA ALA A 88 -7.21 -16.99 1.44
C ALA A 88 -6.41 -17.32 0.15
N LEU A 89 -5.95 -16.31 -0.56
CA LEU A 89 -5.14 -16.50 -1.77
C LEU A 89 -3.78 -17.15 -1.45
N LYS A 90 -3.14 -16.81 -0.32
CA LYS A 90 -1.90 -17.47 0.11
C LYS A 90 -2.11 -18.96 0.35
N LYS A 91 -3.22 -19.36 0.96
CA LYS A 91 -3.61 -20.78 1.15
C LYS A 91 -3.85 -21.50 -0.18
N ASP A 92 -4.32 -20.77 -1.20
CA ASP A 92 -4.54 -21.27 -2.56
C ASP A 92 -3.26 -21.27 -3.42
N GLY A 93 -2.10 -20.96 -2.82
CA GLY A 93 -0.79 -21.04 -3.49
C GLY A 93 -0.37 -19.77 -4.23
N TYR A 94 -1.05 -18.65 -4.04
CA TYR A 94 -0.65 -17.38 -4.62
C TYR A 94 0.58 -16.81 -3.90
N ARG A 95 1.43 -16.13 -4.62
CA ARG A 95 2.42 -15.20 -4.05
C ARG A 95 1.71 -13.89 -3.70
N ILE A 96 2.04 -13.32 -2.54
CA ILE A 96 1.34 -12.14 -2.00
C ILE A 96 2.31 -10.97 -1.85
N GLY A 97 1.95 -9.85 -2.49
CA GLY A 97 2.61 -8.55 -2.32
C GLY A 97 1.67 -7.53 -1.67
N ILE A 98 2.15 -6.85 -0.64
CA ILE A 98 1.45 -5.74 0.01
C ILE A 98 2.34 -4.51 -0.08
N MET A 99 1.87 -3.47 -0.77
CA MET A 99 2.65 -2.26 -1.00
C MET A 99 1.87 -0.98 -0.74
N SER A 100 2.55 0.06 -0.29
CA SER A 100 1.96 1.35 0.01
C SER A 100 2.96 2.49 -0.17
N THR A 101 2.48 3.68 -0.45
CA THR A 101 3.30 4.91 -0.42
C THR A 101 3.51 5.47 1.00
N VAL A 102 2.87 4.86 2.01
CA VAL A 102 3.05 5.17 3.43
C VAL A 102 3.73 3.98 4.15
N PRO A 103 4.06 4.07 5.44
CA PRO A 103 4.67 2.97 6.17
C PRO A 103 3.88 1.66 6.10
N ILE A 104 4.60 0.54 5.99
CA ILE A 104 4.06 -0.81 5.80
C ILE A 104 3.12 -1.23 6.92
N ASN A 105 3.34 -0.73 8.14
CA ASN A 105 2.51 -0.98 9.31
C ASN A 105 1.42 0.07 9.54
N HIS A 106 1.21 0.97 8.58
CA HIS A 106 0.06 1.86 8.60
C HIS A 106 -1.24 1.09 8.35
N ALA A 107 -2.35 1.72 8.63
CA ALA A 107 -3.67 1.10 8.79
C ALA A 107 -4.16 0.26 7.61
N THR A 108 -4.01 0.76 6.38
CA THR A 108 -4.54 0.06 5.18
C THR A 108 -3.73 -1.17 4.82
N PRO A 109 -2.38 -1.11 4.66
CA PRO A 109 -1.60 -2.32 4.41
C PRO A 109 -1.73 -3.32 5.58
N ALA A 110 -1.73 -2.83 6.83
CA ALA A 110 -1.90 -3.66 8.02
C ALA A 110 -3.20 -4.49 7.99
N SER A 111 -4.28 -3.96 7.42
CA SER A 111 -5.58 -4.65 7.33
C SER A 111 -5.54 -5.94 6.51
N PHE A 112 -4.49 -6.15 5.70
CA PHE A 112 -4.32 -7.34 4.90
C PHE A 112 -3.54 -8.45 5.59
N TYR A 113 -2.74 -8.12 6.64
CA TYR A 113 -1.86 -9.11 7.27
C TYR A 113 -1.90 -9.14 8.80
N ALA A 114 -2.50 -8.14 9.47
CA ALA A 114 -2.42 -7.99 10.91
C ALA A 114 -3.79 -7.86 11.58
N HIS A 115 -3.80 -8.14 12.89
CA HIS A 115 -4.95 -7.97 13.77
C HIS A 115 -4.54 -7.10 14.96
N SER A 116 -5.26 -5.99 15.18
CA SER A 116 -5.03 -5.13 16.34
C SER A 116 -6.29 -4.36 16.72
N PHE A 117 -6.54 -4.25 18.03
CA PHE A 117 -7.60 -3.40 18.57
C PHE A 117 -7.28 -1.90 18.48
N ASN A 118 -6.04 -1.56 18.16
CA ASN A 118 -5.60 -0.19 17.99
C ASN A 118 -4.63 -0.07 16.83
N ARG A 119 -5.03 0.65 15.76
CA ARG A 119 -4.17 0.92 14.60
C ARG A 119 -2.85 1.61 14.91
N GLY A 120 -2.73 2.23 16.08
CA GLY A 120 -1.51 2.88 16.57
C GLY A 120 -0.51 1.95 17.26
N ASN A 121 -0.79 0.65 17.34
CA ASN A 121 0.13 -0.36 17.86
C ASN A 121 1.14 -0.79 16.77
N TYR A 122 1.85 0.16 16.21
CA TYR A 122 2.65 -0.04 15.00
C TYR A 122 3.69 -1.14 15.11
N TYR A 123 4.44 -1.20 16.23
CA TYR A 123 5.43 -2.28 16.44
C TYR A 123 4.76 -3.66 16.50
N GLU A 124 3.63 -3.79 17.19
CA GLU A 124 2.89 -5.05 17.29
C GLU A 124 2.31 -5.47 15.94
N ILE A 125 1.87 -4.50 15.13
CA ILE A 125 1.41 -4.74 13.75
C ILE A 125 2.57 -5.27 12.91
N SER A 126 3.73 -4.61 12.90
CA SER A 126 4.92 -5.06 12.17
C SER A 126 5.35 -6.46 12.57
N SER A 127 5.28 -6.79 13.86
CA SER A 127 5.69 -8.09 14.38
C SER A 127 4.83 -9.26 13.87
N GLN A 128 3.68 -9.00 13.24
CA GLN A 128 2.82 -10.00 12.64
C GLN A 128 3.19 -10.34 11.18
N ILE A 129 4.05 -9.54 10.55
CA ILE A 129 4.52 -9.79 9.16
C ILE A 129 5.03 -11.22 8.96
N PRO A 130 5.92 -11.76 9.81
CA PRO A 130 6.42 -13.12 9.59
C PRO A 130 5.34 -14.20 9.65
N ALA A 131 4.35 -14.02 10.53
CA ALA A 131 3.25 -14.96 10.67
C ALA A 131 2.31 -14.99 9.45
N SER A 132 2.24 -13.91 8.66
CA SER A 132 1.45 -13.87 7.43
C SER A 132 1.98 -14.84 6.37
N GLY A 133 3.29 -15.07 6.35
CA GLY A 133 3.95 -15.85 5.32
C GLY A 133 3.90 -15.22 3.92
N PHE A 134 3.55 -13.93 3.81
CA PHE A 134 3.49 -13.22 2.53
C PHE A 134 4.88 -12.99 1.96
N ASP A 135 4.98 -12.83 0.66
CA ASP A 135 6.24 -12.91 -0.07
C ASP A 135 6.93 -11.54 -0.21
N LEU A 136 6.15 -10.48 -0.33
CA LEU A 136 6.66 -9.13 -0.52
C LEU A 136 5.88 -8.10 0.29
N PHE A 137 6.62 -7.24 0.96
CA PHE A 137 6.11 -5.99 1.50
C PHE A 137 6.93 -4.83 0.93
N ALA A 138 6.27 -3.71 0.59
CA ALA A 138 6.96 -2.52 0.09
C ALA A 138 6.30 -1.25 0.64
N GLY A 139 7.08 -0.27 1.04
CA GLY A 139 6.53 0.99 1.52
C GLY A 139 7.55 1.98 2.04
N ALA A 140 7.06 3.01 2.71
CA ALA A 140 7.90 4.07 3.27
C ALA A 140 8.70 3.64 4.52
N GLY A 141 8.73 2.35 4.86
CA GLY A 141 9.39 1.86 6.07
C GLY A 141 8.38 1.51 7.18
N PHE A 142 8.75 1.76 8.43
CA PHE A 142 7.95 1.37 9.59
C PHE A 142 7.80 2.52 10.59
N LEU A 143 6.58 2.78 11.05
CA LEU A 143 6.31 3.60 12.23
C LEU A 143 6.66 2.81 13.49
N ASP A 144 7.08 3.52 14.56
CA ASP A 144 7.53 2.89 15.81
C ASP A 144 8.49 1.71 15.52
N HIS A 145 9.53 1.97 14.72
CA HIS A 145 10.53 0.97 14.29
C HIS A 145 11.13 0.17 15.45
N LYS A 146 11.17 0.78 16.65
CA LYS A 146 11.53 0.12 17.90
C LYS A 146 10.34 0.11 18.85
N ASP A 147 10.27 -0.94 19.66
CA ASP A 147 9.29 -1.00 20.74
C ASP A 147 9.45 0.20 21.70
N LYS A 148 8.33 0.76 22.16
CA LYS A 148 8.32 1.93 23.06
C LYS A 148 8.99 1.67 24.40
N ALA A 149 9.00 0.44 24.87
CA ALA A 149 9.70 0.03 26.08
C ALA A 149 11.22 -0.10 25.87
N GLY A 150 11.65 -0.27 24.60
CA GLY A 150 13.05 -0.39 24.20
C GLY A 150 13.71 -1.72 24.56
N ASP A 151 12.90 -2.72 24.89
CA ASP A 151 13.35 -4.06 25.28
C ASP A 151 13.24 -5.11 24.15
N LYS A 152 12.66 -4.76 23.01
CA LYS A 152 12.57 -5.59 21.82
C LYS A 152 13.55 -5.11 20.75
N GLU A 153 13.96 -6.04 19.87
CA GLU A 153 14.79 -5.73 18.72
C GLU A 153 14.05 -4.79 17.72
N ALA A 154 14.81 -4.07 16.90
CA ALA A 154 14.23 -3.22 15.86
C ALA A 154 13.46 -4.08 14.84
N THR A 155 12.45 -3.48 14.17
CA THR A 155 11.54 -4.19 13.25
C THR A 155 12.30 -4.89 12.12
N ASP A 156 13.28 -4.24 11.49
CA ASP A 156 14.12 -4.81 10.44
C ASP A 156 14.88 -6.05 10.93
N ALA A 157 15.61 -5.93 12.03
CA ALA A 157 16.34 -7.06 12.62
C ALA A 157 15.41 -8.24 13.00
N TYR A 158 14.20 -7.92 13.48
CA TYR A 158 13.19 -8.94 13.75
C TYR A 158 12.72 -9.65 12.49
N LEU A 159 12.49 -8.92 11.39
CA LEU A 159 12.07 -9.47 10.11
C LEU A 159 13.16 -10.33 9.46
N GLU A 160 14.41 -9.86 9.47
CA GLU A 160 15.58 -10.61 8.97
C GLU A 160 15.76 -11.94 9.70
N LYS A 161 15.66 -11.93 11.02
CA LYS A 161 15.71 -13.14 11.85
C LYS A 161 14.60 -14.15 11.56
N ASN A 162 13.47 -13.65 11.00
CA ASN A 162 12.33 -14.46 10.59
C ASN A 162 12.28 -14.75 9.08
N GLY A 163 13.42 -14.59 8.38
CA GLY A 163 13.62 -15.04 7.02
C GLY A 163 13.20 -14.06 5.92
N TYR A 164 13.03 -12.79 6.26
CA TYR A 164 12.88 -11.73 5.26
C TYR A 164 14.24 -11.09 4.94
N VAL A 165 14.44 -10.73 3.70
CA VAL A 165 15.48 -9.77 3.30
C VAL A 165 14.85 -8.39 3.40
N VAL A 166 15.45 -7.49 4.19
CA VAL A 166 14.99 -6.11 4.34
C VAL A 166 15.98 -5.19 3.66
N SER A 167 15.54 -4.48 2.63
CA SER A 167 16.38 -3.59 1.82
C SER A 167 15.83 -2.17 1.80
N TYR A 168 16.72 -1.21 1.66
CA TYR A 168 16.42 0.21 1.66
C TYR A 168 16.86 0.83 0.34
N GLY A 169 15.86 1.17 -0.49
CA GLY A 169 16.08 1.76 -1.79
C GLY A 169 16.23 0.74 -2.92
N ILE A 170 16.16 1.24 -4.14
CA ILE A 170 16.06 0.44 -5.37
C ILE A 170 17.30 -0.44 -5.58
N GLU A 171 18.50 0.13 -5.42
CA GLU A 171 19.74 -0.59 -5.73
C GLU A 171 20.03 -1.70 -4.70
N GLU A 172 19.80 -1.45 -3.42
CA GLU A 172 19.93 -2.45 -2.36
C GLU A 172 18.92 -3.58 -2.56
N PHE A 173 17.65 -3.24 -2.87
CA PHE A 173 16.62 -4.23 -3.17
C PHE A 173 17.01 -5.15 -4.33
N LYS A 174 17.45 -4.59 -5.45
CA LYS A 174 17.88 -5.38 -6.61
C LYS A 174 19.07 -6.31 -6.30
N ALA A 175 20.00 -5.83 -5.48
CA ALA A 175 21.18 -6.62 -5.12
C ALA A 175 20.87 -7.76 -4.14
N GLU A 176 19.93 -7.57 -3.22
CA GLU A 176 19.70 -8.47 -2.10
C GLU A 176 18.47 -9.37 -2.27
N SER A 177 17.52 -8.99 -3.15
CA SER A 177 16.32 -9.80 -3.41
C SER A 177 16.58 -11.03 -4.30
N GLU A 178 17.72 -11.07 -5.01
CA GLU A 178 18.05 -12.21 -5.88
C GLU A 178 18.19 -13.52 -5.06
N GLY A 179 17.31 -14.47 -5.35
CA GLY A 179 17.27 -15.77 -4.64
C GLY A 179 16.62 -15.73 -3.26
N ALA A 180 16.12 -14.58 -2.81
CA ALA A 180 15.34 -14.49 -1.58
C ALA A 180 13.93 -15.08 -1.76
N GLU A 181 13.41 -15.73 -0.72
CA GLU A 181 12.02 -16.23 -0.73
C GLU A 181 11.03 -15.13 -0.32
N LYS A 182 11.45 -14.21 0.55
CA LYS A 182 10.62 -13.15 1.12
C LYS A 182 11.41 -11.86 1.26
N VAL A 183 10.80 -10.76 0.88
CA VAL A 183 11.47 -9.45 0.86
C VAL A 183 10.62 -8.35 1.48
N VAL A 184 11.31 -7.36 2.01
CA VAL A 184 10.72 -6.08 2.43
C VAL A 184 11.52 -4.97 1.79
N PHE A 185 10.87 -4.18 0.95
CA PHE A 185 11.40 -2.94 0.41
C PHE A 185 10.99 -1.77 1.29
N CYS A 186 11.95 -0.97 1.71
CA CYS A 186 11.72 0.31 2.37
C CYS A 186 12.37 1.44 1.54
N GLN A 187 11.80 2.64 1.57
CA GLN A 187 12.45 3.81 0.99
C GLN A 187 13.78 4.08 1.67
N ALA A 188 14.83 4.41 0.91
CA ALA A 188 16.17 4.67 1.44
C ALA A 188 16.20 5.87 2.39
N SER A 189 15.44 6.92 2.07
CA SER A 189 15.26 8.11 2.89
C SER A 189 14.68 7.83 4.28
N ASN A 190 14.00 6.69 4.46
CA ASN A 190 13.34 6.30 5.72
C ASN A 190 14.12 5.24 6.53
N ARG A 191 15.38 4.99 6.20
CA ARG A 191 16.20 3.96 6.88
C ARG A 191 16.27 4.15 8.41
N ASN A 192 16.27 5.36 8.89
CA ASN A 192 16.42 5.66 10.32
C ASN A 192 15.15 6.21 10.98
N GLU A 193 14.28 6.81 10.21
CA GLU A 193 13.04 7.45 10.68
C GLU A 193 11.98 7.35 9.58
N SER A 194 10.72 7.13 9.93
CA SER A 194 9.65 7.25 8.95
C SER A 194 9.40 8.72 8.65
N ALA A 195 9.47 9.11 7.40
CA ALA A 195 9.15 10.44 6.93
C ALA A 195 7.88 10.44 6.08
N ASP A 196 7.20 11.57 6.04
CA ASP A 196 6.12 11.80 5.10
C ASP A 196 6.73 12.09 3.73
N ASN A 197 6.81 11.08 2.88
CA ASN A 197 7.37 11.22 1.54
C ASN A 197 6.24 11.56 0.55
N TYR A 198 6.23 12.81 0.10
CA TYR A 198 5.37 13.23 -0.99
C TYR A 198 6.19 13.34 -2.28
N VAL A 199 5.66 12.77 -3.37
CA VAL A 199 6.29 12.86 -4.71
C VAL A 199 6.53 14.32 -5.11
N SER A 200 5.66 15.26 -4.66
CA SER A 200 5.83 16.70 -4.89
C SER A 200 7.07 17.32 -4.27
N ASP A 201 7.62 16.72 -3.25
CA ASP A 201 8.82 17.21 -2.56
C ASP A 201 10.10 16.70 -3.23
N GLY A 202 9.96 15.88 -4.27
CA GLY A 202 11.02 15.16 -4.97
C GLY A 202 11.15 13.73 -4.46
N VAL A 203 11.47 12.83 -5.37
CA VAL A 203 11.84 11.45 -5.04
C VAL A 203 13.36 11.41 -5.00
N GLU A 204 13.93 11.03 -3.87
CA GLU A 204 15.38 10.87 -3.74
C GLU A 204 15.89 9.81 -4.75
N GLU A 205 17.15 9.89 -5.16
CA GLU A 205 17.69 9.05 -6.23
C GLU A 205 17.57 7.54 -5.95
N GLU A 206 17.65 7.16 -4.69
CA GLU A 206 17.54 5.76 -4.25
C GLU A 206 16.12 5.34 -3.86
N ASP A 207 15.19 6.29 -3.73
CA ASP A 207 13.79 6.02 -3.42
C ASP A 207 13.01 5.61 -4.68
N ALA A 208 11.88 4.97 -4.47
CA ALA A 208 11.01 4.52 -5.54
C ALA A 208 9.66 5.26 -5.55
N THR A 209 9.20 5.65 -6.74
CA THR A 209 7.80 5.98 -6.97
C THR A 209 6.93 4.73 -6.79
N MET A 210 5.62 4.90 -6.66
CA MET A 210 4.71 3.75 -6.55
C MET A 210 4.76 2.86 -7.80
N ALA A 211 4.93 3.47 -8.98
CA ALA A 211 5.10 2.72 -10.23
C ALA A 211 6.38 1.87 -10.22
N GLN A 212 7.50 2.44 -9.78
CA GLN A 212 8.77 1.70 -9.65
C GLN A 212 8.70 0.60 -8.59
N MET A 213 8.04 0.85 -7.44
CA MET A 213 7.81 -0.21 -6.45
C MET A 213 7.02 -1.37 -7.05
N LEU A 214 6.00 -1.09 -7.89
CA LEU A 214 5.24 -2.13 -8.54
C LEU A 214 6.07 -2.91 -9.57
N GLU A 215 6.93 -2.23 -10.35
CA GLU A 215 7.85 -2.90 -11.27
C GLU A 215 8.80 -3.84 -10.51
N LEU A 216 9.41 -3.38 -9.41
CA LEU A 216 10.24 -4.22 -8.54
C LEU A 216 9.47 -5.41 -7.95
N ALA A 217 8.20 -5.19 -7.57
CA ALA A 217 7.33 -6.25 -7.05
C ALA A 217 7.02 -7.30 -8.12
N LEU A 218 6.74 -6.88 -9.36
CA LEU A 218 6.51 -7.79 -10.49
C LEU A 218 7.77 -8.59 -10.84
N ASP A 219 8.92 -7.94 -10.89
CA ASP A 219 10.20 -8.61 -11.14
C ASP A 219 10.50 -9.67 -10.08
N PHE A 220 10.23 -9.37 -8.80
CA PHE A 220 10.46 -10.30 -7.70
C PHE A 220 9.45 -11.45 -7.65
N LEU A 221 8.15 -11.15 -7.81
CA LEU A 221 7.10 -12.16 -7.73
C LEU A 221 7.12 -13.10 -8.95
N GLY A 222 7.54 -12.60 -10.11
CA GLY A 222 7.55 -13.34 -11.36
C GLY A 222 6.16 -13.73 -11.85
N ASP A 223 6.11 -14.44 -12.97
CA ASP A 223 4.89 -14.90 -13.65
C ASP A 223 4.70 -16.42 -13.66
N GLU A 224 5.62 -17.17 -13.04
CA GLU A 224 5.55 -18.64 -12.99
C GLU A 224 4.46 -19.16 -12.02
N GLN A 225 4.06 -18.36 -11.05
CA GLN A 225 3.01 -18.67 -10.08
C GLN A 225 2.00 -17.54 -10.01
N PRO A 226 0.72 -17.85 -9.74
CA PRO A 226 -0.26 -16.79 -9.55
C PRO A 226 0.13 -15.90 -8.37
N PHE A 227 -0.09 -14.61 -8.49
CA PHE A 227 0.18 -13.65 -7.43
C PHE A 227 -1.00 -12.70 -7.19
N PHE A 228 -1.00 -12.10 -6.04
CA PHE A 228 -1.90 -11.01 -5.67
C PHE A 228 -1.07 -9.85 -5.15
N ILE A 229 -1.27 -8.67 -5.70
CA ILE A 229 -0.65 -7.44 -5.21
C ILE A 229 -1.75 -6.47 -4.79
N MET A 230 -1.68 -6.02 -3.53
CA MET A 230 -2.39 -4.85 -3.06
C MET A 230 -1.44 -3.65 -3.08
N GLY A 231 -1.84 -2.58 -3.78
CA GLY A 231 -1.11 -1.33 -3.85
C GLY A 231 -1.92 -0.15 -3.31
N GLU A 232 -1.39 0.55 -2.32
CA GLU A 232 -2.05 1.70 -1.70
C GLU A 232 -1.34 3.02 -2.03
N GLY A 233 -2.12 4.00 -2.50
CA GLY A 233 -1.74 5.40 -2.55
C GLY A 233 -2.09 6.12 -1.25
N GLY A 234 -1.41 5.79 -0.15
CA GLY A 234 -1.71 6.30 1.19
C GLY A 234 -1.34 7.77 1.38
N ALA A 235 -0.30 8.25 0.70
CA ALA A 235 0.14 9.65 0.75
C ALA A 235 -0.89 10.65 0.16
N ILE A 236 -1.86 10.17 -0.60
CA ILE A 236 -2.98 11.00 -1.09
C ILE A 236 -3.79 11.54 0.09
N ASP A 237 -4.15 10.67 1.04
CA ASP A 237 -4.91 11.04 2.25
C ASP A 237 -4.14 12.01 3.13
N TRP A 238 -2.85 11.74 3.37
CA TRP A 238 -2.00 12.61 4.18
C TRP A 238 -1.88 14.01 3.58
N ALA A 239 -1.61 14.11 2.27
CA ALA A 239 -1.55 15.40 1.59
C ALA A 239 -2.90 16.15 1.64
N ALA A 240 -4.02 15.43 1.56
CA ALA A 240 -5.36 16.02 1.68
C ALA A 240 -5.65 16.52 3.11
N HIS A 241 -5.26 15.76 4.14
CA HIS A 241 -5.37 16.17 5.54
C HIS A 241 -4.56 17.44 5.83
N ASP A 242 -3.37 17.57 5.24
CA ASP A 242 -2.50 18.73 5.37
C ASP A 242 -2.91 19.91 4.50
N ASN A 243 -3.98 19.78 3.71
CA ASN A 243 -4.41 20.76 2.70
C ASN A 243 -3.31 21.11 1.67
N ARG A 244 -2.44 20.17 1.36
CA ARG A 244 -1.38 20.27 0.35
C ARG A 244 -1.92 19.84 -1.02
N THR A 245 -2.70 20.70 -1.66
CA THR A 245 -3.41 20.35 -2.91
C THR A 245 -2.49 19.84 -4.01
N MET A 246 -1.32 20.45 -4.23
CA MET A 246 -0.40 19.99 -5.28
C MET A 246 0.22 18.64 -4.92
N SER A 247 0.59 18.43 -3.65
CA SER A 247 1.08 17.13 -3.21
C SER A 247 0.02 16.05 -3.39
N MET A 248 -1.24 16.33 -3.08
CA MET A 248 -2.36 15.42 -3.33
C MET A 248 -2.48 15.09 -4.82
N VAL A 249 -2.47 16.09 -5.71
CA VAL A 249 -2.56 15.90 -7.17
C VAL A 249 -1.42 15.01 -7.68
N GLU A 250 -0.18 15.27 -7.26
CA GLU A 250 0.98 14.52 -7.72
C GLU A 250 1.01 13.09 -7.18
N ASN A 251 0.54 12.86 -5.95
CA ASN A 251 0.36 11.51 -5.43
C ASN A 251 -0.77 10.73 -6.14
N VAL A 252 -1.84 11.40 -6.58
CA VAL A 252 -2.86 10.75 -7.45
C VAL A 252 -2.26 10.38 -8.81
N ILE A 253 -1.41 11.22 -9.39
CA ILE A 253 -0.71 10.91 -10.64
C ILE A 253 0.25 9.72 -10.46
N ASP A 254 1.01 9.67 -9.37
CA ASP A 254 1.91 8.55 -9.07
C ASP A 254 1.14 7.24 -8.88
N PHE A 255 0.04 7.27 -8.13
CA PHE A 255 -0.88 6.15 -7.99
C PHE A 255 -1.41 5.68 -9.36
N ASP A 256 -1.86 6.59 -10.22
CA ASP A 256 -2.34 6.27 -11.56
C ASP A 256 -1.23 5.70 -12.46
N ASN A 257 0.01 6.14 -12.28
CA ASN A 257 1.16 5.56 -13.00
C ASN A 257 1.41 4.10 -12.57
N ALA A 258 1.26 3.77 -11.31
CA ALA A 258 1.30 2.37 -10.86
C ALA A 258 0.15 1.54 -11.46
N VAL A 259 -1.06 2.11 -11.53
CA VAL A 259 -2.19 1.46 -12.22
C VAL A 259 -1.89 1.21 -13.69
N LYS A 260 -1.19 2.13 -14.38
CA LYS A 260 -0.75 1.94 -15.77
C LYS A 260 0.24 0.79 -15.92
N VAL A 261 1.15 0.60 -14.97
CA VAL A 261 2.08 -0.56 -14.95
C VAL A 261 1.27 -1.87 -14.86
N ALA A 262 0.33 -1.95 -13.93
CA ALA A 262 -0.55 -3.13 -13.82
C ALA A 262 -1.43 -3.34 -15.06
N TYR A 263 -1.94 -2.25 -15.65
CA TYR A 263 -2.74 -2.34 -16.86
C TYR A 263 -1.91 -2.81 -18.07
N LYS A 264 -0.64 -2.41 -18.16
CA LYS A 264 0.29 -2.95 -19.16
C LYS A 264 0.49 -4.45 -18.96
N PHE A 265 0.72 -4.90 -17.73
CA PHE A 265 0.81 -6.32 -17.42
C PHE A 265 -0.45 -7.09 -17.85
N TYR A 266 -1.66 -6.56 -17.55
CA TYR A 266 -2.92 -7.13 -18.03
C TYR A 266 -2.96 -7.25 -19.57
N LEU A 267 -2.51 -6.25 -20.31
CA LEU A 267 -2.51 -6.30 -21.78
C LEU A 267 -1.56 -7.37 -22.34
N GLU A 268 -0.52 -7.72 -21.60
CA GLU A 268 0.43 -8.78 -21.94
C GLU A 268 -0.09 -10.17 -21.51
N HIS A 269 -0.97 -10.22 -20.48
CA HIS A 269 -1.54 -11.44 -19.89
C HIS A 269 -3.09 -11.37 -19.75
N PRO A 270 -3.85 -11.11 -20.83
CA PRO A 270 -5.27 -10.76 -20.73
C PRO A 270 -6.20 -11.90 -20.29
N ASP A 271 -5.75 -13.14 -20.42
CA ASP A 271 -6.53 -14.33 -20.03
C ASP A 271 -6.23 -14.78 -18.59
N GLU A 272 -5.24 -14.16 -17.92
CA GLU A 272 -4.72 -14.58 -16.61
C GLU A 272 -4.82 -13.47 -15.54
N THR A 273 -5.16 -12.24 -15.96
CA THR A 273 -5.18 -11.06 -15.04
C THR A 273 -6.58 -10.51 -14.85
#